data_d0b9ce31d16419b27c02d34f4f1215d5
#
_entry.id   d0b9ce31d16419b27c02d34f4f1215d5
#
_cell.length_a   1.000
_cell.length_b   1.000
_cell.length_c   1.000
_cell.angle_alpha   90.00
_cell.angle_beta   90.00
_cell.angle_gamma   90.00
#
_symmetry.space_group_name_H-M   'P 1'
#
loop_
_entity.id
_entity.type
_entity.pdbx_description
1 polymer ?
#
loop_
_entity_poly.entity_id
_entity_poly.type
_entity_poly.pdbx_seq_one_letter_code
_entity_poly.pdbx_strand_id
1 'polypeptide(L)' 'MDHPLCECCLHNGITKPAEEVHHIIYISSGKDENEMKDIAFNKDNLIALCSACHHNVHNNPKIKNLINNIHYEKSIQQN' A
#
# COMPACT_ATOMS: atom_id res chain seq x y z
N MET A 1 6.28 12.76 -6.83
CA MET A 1 7.61 12.24 -7.17
C MET A 1 7.56 11.50 -8.49
N ASP A 2 8.52 11.76 -9.35
CA ASP A 2 8.54 11.12 -10.66
C ASP A 2 8.95 9.64 -10.59
N HIS A 3 9.63 9.26 -9.52
CA HIS A 3 10.13 7.90 -9.34
C HIS A 3 9.87 7.42 -7.92
N PRO A 4 8.65 6.92 -7.65
CA PRO A 4 8.33 6.44 -6.31
C PRO A 4 9.20 5.24 -5.94
N LEU A 5 9.54 5.16 -4.67
CA LEU A 5 10.30 4.04 -4.12
C LEU A 5 9.36 3.02 -3.50
N CYS A 6 9.77 1.75 -3.51
CA CYS A 6 9.03 0.69 -2.82
C CYS A 6 9.00 1.00 -1.32
N GLU A 7 7.83 1.24 -0.78
CA GLU A 7 7.69 1.62 0.63
C GLU A 7 8.09 0.49 1.58
N CYS A 8 7.85 -0.74 1.19
CA CYS A 8 8.22 -1.91 1.98
C CYS A 8 9.75 -2.05 2.06
N CYS A 9 10.45 -1.92 0.94
CA CYS A 9 11.91 -1.98 0.92
C CYS A 9 12.51 -0.81 1.71
N LEU A 10 11.91 0.38 1.58
CA LEU A 10 12.39 1.56 2.28
C LEU A 10 12.33 1.39 3.80
N HIS A 11 11.27 0.74 4.31
CA HIS A 11 11.17 0.42 5.74
C HIS A 11 12.26 -0.53 6.21
N ASN A 12 12.80 -1.33 5.30
CA ASN A 12 13.90 -2.25 5.61
C ASN A 12 15.27 -1.64 5.29
N GLY A 13 15.33 -0.34 5.03
CA GLY A 13 16.58 0.36 4.73
C GLY A 13 17.10 0.13 3.32
N ILE A 14 16.26 -0.37 2.43
CA ILE A 14 16.63 -0.66 1.04
C ILE A 14 15.98 0.37 0.12
N THR A 15 16.76 1.02 -0.71
CA THR A 15 16.29 1.96 -1.72
C THR A 15 16.08 1.20 -3.03
N LYS A 16 14.82 0.97 -3.38
CA LYS A 16 14.45 0.24 -4.59
C LYS A 16 13.24 0.89 -5.25
N PRO A 17 13.25 1.07 -6.59
CA PRO A 17 12.12 1.67 -7.28
C PRO A 17 10.86 0.82 -7.13
N ALA A 18 9.72 1.48 -7.00
CA ALA A 18 8.42 0.81 -7.05
C ALA A 18 8.06 0.55 -8.51
N GLU A 19 7.45 -0.59 -8.75
CA GLU A 19 7.01 -0.99 -10.08
C GLU A 19 5.49 -1.08 -10.17
N GLU A 20 4.82 -1.21 -9.02
CA GLU A 20 3.39 -1.44 -8.95
C GLU A 20 2.77 -0.64 -7.82
N VAL A 21 1.48 -0.39 -7.93
CA VAL A 21 0.69 0.25 -6.87
C VAL A 21 -0.29 -0.78 -6.32
N HIS A 22 -0.29 -0.94 -5.01
CA HIS A 22 -1.15 -1.90 -4.32
C HIS A 22 -2.21 -1.17 -3.51
N HIS A 23 -3.46 -1.62 -3.59
CA HIS A 23 -4.54 -1.15 -2.72
C HIS A 23 -4.50 -1.95 -1.43
N ILE A 24 -4.33 -1.27 -0.30
CA ILE A 24 -4.23 -1.93 1.01
C ILE A 24 -5.58 -2.57 1.36
N ILE A 25 -6.66 -1.81 1.17
CA ILE A 25 -8.03 -2.32 1.31
C ILE A 25 -8.57 -2.57 -0.09
N TYR A 26 -9.11 -3.75 -0.32
CA TYR A 26 -9.62 -4.11 -1.64
C TYR A 26 -10.84 -3.25 -2.01
N ILE A 27 -10.87 -2.80 -3.26
CA ILE A 27 -12.00 -2.03 -3.80
C ILE A 27 -13.29 -2.81 -3.65
N SER A 28 -13.26 -4.12 -3.88
CA SER A 28 -14.42 -4.99 -3.78
C SER A 28 -15.01 -5.10 -2.38
N SER A 29 -14.30 -4.63 -1.34
CA SER A 29 -14.85 -4.62 0.02
C SER A 29 -15.82 -3.47 0.27
N GLY A 30 -15.91 -2.52 -0.65
CA GLY A 30 -16.88 -1.43 -0.56
C GLY A 30 -18.31 -1.94 -0.73
N LYS A 31 -19.23 -1.40 0.07
CA LYS A 31 -20.63 -1.85 0.09
C LYS A 31 -21.43 -1.31 -1.08
N ASP A 32 -21.09 -0.14 -1.58
CA ASP A 32 -21.76 0.50 -2.69
C ASP A 32 -20.74 1.19 -3.59
N GLU A 33 -21.22 1.75 -4.69
CA GLU A 33 -20.37 2.39 -5.69
C GLU A 33 -19.60 3.58 -5.12
N ASN A 34 -20.20 4.38 -4.25
CA ASN A 34 -19.54 5.52 -3.64
C ASN A 34 -18.41 5.08 -2.71
N GLU A 35 -18.65 4.06 -1.90
CA GLU A 35 -17.64 3.52 -1.01
C GLU A 35 -16.50 2.88 -1.79
N MET A 36 -16.81 2.18 -2.87
CA MET A 36 -15.79 1.58 -3.74
C MET A 36 -14.92 2.66 -4.40
N LYS A 37 -15.50 3.78 -4.81
CA LYS A 37 -14.75 4.91 -5.36
C LYS A 37 -13.85 5.54 -4.31
N ASP A 38 -14.34 5.69 -3.09
CA ASP A 38 -13.53 6.24 -2.00
C ASP A 38 -12.32 5.37 -1.73
N ILE A 39 -12.49 4.06 -1.69
CA ILE A 39 -11.39 3.11 -1.51
C ILE A 39 -10.40 3.19 -2.67
N ALA A 40 -10.90 3.24 -3.90
CA ALA A 40 -10.08 3.23 -5.10
C ALA A 40 -9.22 4.48 -5.24
N PHE A 41 -9.77 5.65 -4.88
CA PHE A 41 -9.10 6.93 -5.11
C PHE A 41 -8.48 7.53 -3.86
N ASN A 42 -8.61 6.88 -2.71
CA ASN A 42 -7.97 7.36 -1.48
C ASN A 42 -6.47 7.06 -1.57
N LYS A 43 -5.66 8.10 -1.68
CA LYS A 43 -4.21 7.96 -1.81
C LYS A 43 -3.56 7.29 -0.60
N ASP A 44 -4.20 7.33 0.57
CA ASP A 44 -3.67 6.67 1.77
C ASP A 44 -3.92 5.18 1.76
N ASN A 45 -4.81 4.72 0.88
CA ASN A 45 -5.05 3.30 0.64
C ASN A 45 -4.11 2.72 -0.42
N LEU A 46 -3.27 3.55 -1.02
CA LEU A 46 -2.34 3.14 -2.05
C LEU A 46 -0.92 3.05 -1.48
N ILE A 47 -0.21 2.02 -1.87
CA ILE A 47 1.18 1.85 -1.49
C ILE A 47 1.99 1.43 -2.72
N ALA A 48 3.11 2.10 -2.93
CA ALA A 48 4.02 1.80 -4.04
C ALA A 48 4.93 0.66 -3.62
N LEU A 49 4.99 -0.39 -4.42
CA LEU A 49 5.76 -1.60 -4.12
C LEU A 49 6.55 -2.04 -5.35
N CYS A 50 7.72 -2.66 -5.11
CA CYS A 50 8.40 -3.40 -6.17
C CYS A 50 7.63 -4.72 -6.40
N SER A 51 7.88 -5.35 -7.54
CA SER A 51 7.16 -6.58 -7.89
C SER A 51 7.34 -7.70 -6.87
N ALA A 52 8.54 -7.81 -6.30
CA ALA A 52 8.84 -8.83 -5.29
C ALA A 52 8.01 -8.63 -4.02
N CYS A 53 7.96 -7.39 -3.50
CA CYS A 53 7.17 -7.08 -2.31
C CYS A 53 5.69 -7.23 -2.57
N HIS A 54 5.21 -6.81 -3.74
CA HIS A 54 3.81 -6.97 -4.10
C HIS A 54 3.40 -8.44 -4.16
N HIS A 55 4.26 -9.28 -4.72
CA HIS A 55 4.02 -10.72 -4.72
C HIS A 55 3.96 -11.27 -3.30
N ASN A 56 4.85 -10.83 -2.43
CA ASN A 56 4.94 -11.34 -1.06
C ASN A 56 3.81 -10.85 -0.15
N VAL A 57 3.11 -9.78 -0.53
CA VAL A 57 1.96 -9.29 0.25
C VAL A 57 0.95 -10.40 0.52
N HIS A 58 0.72 -11.24 -0.46
CA HIS A 58 -0.29 -12.30 -0.35
C HIS A 58 0.27 -13.60 0.26
N ASN A 59 1.59 -13.74 0.30
CA ASN A 59 2.23 -15.00 0.69
C ASN A 59 3.04 -14.91 1.98
N ASN A 60 3.35 -13.69 2.45
CA ASN A 60 4.19 -13.49 3.61
C ASN A 60 3.47 -12.63 4.65
N PRO A 61 3.06 -13.22 5.80
CA PRO A 61 2.35 -12.46 6.85
C PRO A 61 3.14 -11.27 7.38
N LYS A 62 4.47 -11.36 7.42
CA LYS A 62 5.31 -10.24 7.89
C LYS A 62 5.20 -9.03 6.98
N ILE A 63 5.18 -9.26 5.67
CA ILE A 63 5.04 -8.19 4.68
C ILE A 63 3.65 -7.58 4.77
N LYS A 64 2.62 -8.41 4.90
CA LYS A 64 1.24 -7.95 5.06
C LYS A 64 1.09 -7.07 6.31
N ASN A 65 1.66 -7.50 7.42
CA ASN A 65 1.62 -6.72 8.67
C ASN A 65 2.36 -5.39 8.53
N LEU A 66 3.50 -5.39 7.87
CA LEU A 66 4.26 -4.16 7.62
C LEU A 66 3.44 -3.17 6.80
N ILE A 67 2.76 -3.62 5.77
CA ILE A 67 1.94 -2.78 4.92
C ILE A 67 0.75 -2.21 5.71
N ASN A 68 0.12 -3.00 6.56
CA ASN A 68 -0.96 -2.53 7.42
C ASN A 68 -0.47 -1.47 8.40
N ASN A 69 0.74 -1.61 8.94
CA ASN A 69 1.34 -0.62 9.82
C ASN A 69 1.63 0.68 9.08
N ILE A 70 2.12 0.61 7.86
CA ILE A 70 2.35 1.80 7.02
C ILE A 70 1.03 2.52 6.79
N HIS A 71 -0.02 1.80 6.49
CA HIS A 71 -1.36 2.37 6.30
C HIS A 71 -1.85 3.07 7.57
N TYR A 72 -1.67 2.44 8.72
CA TYR A 72 -2.05 3.00 10.01
C TYR A 72 -1.29 4.31 10.29
N GLU A 73 0.01 4.33 10.05
CA GLU A 73 0.83 5.53 10.23
C GLU A 73 0.35 6.68 9.34
N LYS A 74 0.00 6.40 8.09
CA LYS A 74 -0.52 7.41 7.18
C LYS A 74 -1.85 7.98 7.68
N SER A 75 -2.72 7.13 8.22
CA SER A 75 -4.02 7.54 8.74
C SER A 75 -3.86 8.50 9.93
N ILE A 76 -2.89 8.24 10.80
CA ILE A 76 -2.61 9.11 11.96
C ILE A 76 -2.09 10.47 11.52
N GLN A 77 -1.24 10.50 10.50
CA GLN A 77 -0.60 11.73 10.05
C GLN A 77 -1.56 12.69 9.35
N GLN A 78 -2.77 12.27 9.04
CA GLN A 78 -3.75 13.09 8.35
C GLN A 78 -4.53 14.05 9.23
N ASN A 79 -4.35 13.99 10.51
CA ASN A 79 -5.08 14.90 11.41
C ASN A 79 -4.41 16.25 11.49
#